data_3ca9e5b631f4e216095cfeed64457c5c
#
_entry.id   3ca9e5b631f4e216095cfeed64457c5c
#
_cell.length_a   1.000
_cell.length_b   1.000
_cell.length_c   1.000
_cell.angle_alpha   90.00
_cell.angle_beta   90.00
_cell.angle_gamma   90.00
#
_symmetry.space_group_name_H-M   'P 1'
#
loop_
_entity.id
_entity.type
_entity.pdbx_description
1 polymer ?
#
loop_
_entity_poly.entity_id
_entity_poly.type
_entity_poly.pdbx_seq_one_letter_code
_entity_poly.pdbx_strand_id
1 'polypeptide(L)'
;AKEFIFSVDRPNISYFVYQETKLEKLQELITTLEGSGIIYCATRKKVEELYQTFKHQHAIAYYHGGLSGQERRMLQQQFLADDLRILIATNAFGMGINKENIRFVIHYDLPDSPENYLQEVGRAGRDGQPSQAILLYEAGDEYIHHFLQEQTDQSKKLFEIKQRMTDLVFEDPLIKKWEQFFPNESSRLMDLLSQRGKTKKIQLQKMLDYISTKECRRAFLI
;
A
#
# COMPACT_ATOMS: atom_id res chain seq x y z
N ALA A 1 21.66 16.68 23.09
CA ALA A 1 20.52 15.79 22.84
C ALA A 1 21.05 14.36 22.75
N LYS A 2 20.49 13.40 23.50
CA LYS A 2 20.81 11.98 23.32
C LYS A 2 20.01 11.49 22.11
N GLU A 3 20.71 11.06 21.09
CA GLU A 3 20.11 10.46 19.90
C GLU A 3 19.79 8.99 20.23
N PHE A 4 18.51 8.62 20.21
CA PHE A 4 18.07 7.25 20.38
C PHE A 4 17.85 6.67 18.99
N ILE A 5 18.82 5.90 18.47
CA ILE A 5 18.69 5.15 17.23
C ILE A 5 18.06 3.80 17.57
N PHE A 6 16.79 3.62 17.24
CA PHE A 6 16.14 2.31 17.31
C PHE A 6 16.30 1.60 15.96
N SER A 7 16.73 0.36 16.00
CA SER A 7 16.72 -0.49 14.81
C SER A 7 15.27 -0.68 14.34
N VAL A 8 15.03 -0.47 13.04
CA VAL A 8 13.76 -0.81 12.39
C VAL A 8 13.65 -2.30 12.10
N ASP A 9 14.71 -3.06 12.37
CA ASP A 9 14.74 -4.50 12.15
C ASP A 9 13.76 -5.25 13.06
N ARG A 10 13.04 -6.17 12.47
CA ARG A 10 12.07 -7.06 13.09
C ARG A 10 12.48 -8.51 12.84
N PRO A 11 13.37 -9.08 13.68
CA PRO A 11 13.97 -10.40 13.44
C PRO A 11 12.93 -11.54 13.41
N ASN A 12 11.77 -11.33 14.01
CA ASN A 12 10.66 -12.29 14.01
C ASN A 12 9.83 -12.30 12.72
N ILE A 13 10.11 -11.43 11.74
CA ILE A 13 9.39 -11.41 10.46
C ILE A 13 10.24 -12.06 9.37
N SER A 14 9.72 -13.09 8.71
CA SER A 14 10.34 -13.71 7.53
C SER A 14 9.76 -13.09 6.24
N TYR A 15 10.61 -12.83 5.26
CA TYR A 15 10.24 -12.14 4.01
C TYR A 15 10.24 -13.10 2.83
N PHE A 16 9.12 -13.15 2.10
CA PHE A 16 8.93 -13.99 0.92
C PHE A 16 8.46 -13.17 -0.27
N VAL A 17 8.90 -13.54 -1.47
CA VAL A 17 8.39 -13.00 -2.73
C VAL A 17 8.08 -14.18 -3.64
N TYR A 18 6.85 -14.25 -4.12
CA TYR A 18 6.40 -15.24 -5.08
C TYR A 18 6.12 -14.58 -6.43
N GLN A 19 6.68 -15.17 -7.49
CA GLN A 19 6.52 -14.73 -8.89
C GLN A 19 5.75 -15.82 -9.65
N GLU A 20 4.48 -15.95 -9.32
CA GLU A 20 3.56 -16.98 -9.81
C GLU A 20 2.19 -16.35 -10.06
N THR A 21 1.21 -17.13 -10.56
CA THR A 21 -0.19 -16.71 -10.66
C THR A 21 -0.71 -16.29 -9.28
N LYS A 22 -0.90 -15.00 -9.10
CA LYS A 22 -1.18 -14.40 -7.77
C LYS A 22 -2.42 -14.96 -7.10
N LEU A 23 -3.49 -15.20 -7.87
CA LEU A 23 -4.75 -15.67 -7.30
C LEU A 23 -4.63 -17.09 -6.74
N GLU A 24 -3.98 -17.98 -7.47
CA GLU A 24 -3.74 -19.38 -7.05
C GLU A 24 -2.83 -19.41 -5.82
N LYS A 25 -1.75 -18.61 -5.85
CA LYS A 25 -0.84 -18.51 -4.71
C LYS A 25 -1.52 -17.91 -3.49
N LEU A 26 -2.36 -16.89 -3.66
CA LEU A 26 -3.12 -16.33 -2.56
C LEU A 26 -4.09 -17.35 -1.95
N GLN A 27 -4.77 -18.15 -2.78
CA GLN A 27 -5.65 -19.23 -2.32
C GLN A 27 -4.90 -20.26 -1.47
N GLU A 28 -3.72 -20.69 -1.92
CA GLU A 28 -2.84 -21.59 -1.18
C GLU A 28 -2.45 -20.98 0.18
N LEU A 29 -1.97 -19.73 0.18
CA LEU A 29 -1.53 -19.02 1.38
C LEU A 29 -2.65 -18.81 2.40
N ILE A 30 -3.84 -18.41 1.95
CA ILE A 30 -4.99 -18.23 2.84
C ILE A 30 -5.38 -19.54 3.52
N THR A 31 -5.19 -20.66 2.82
CA THR A 31 -5.55 -21.99 3.34
C THR A 31 -4.48 -22.56 4.29
N THR A 32 -3.20 -22.30 4.01
CA THR A 32 -2.07 -22.90 4.74
C THR A 32 -1.55 -22.06 5.90
N LEU A 33 -1.63 -20.73 5.80
CA LEU A 33 -1.18 -19.83 6.86
C LEU A 33 -2.17 -19.85 8.03
N GLU A 34 -1.66 -19.90 9.23
CA GLU A 34 -2.43 -19.85 10.47
C GLU A 34 -2.47 -18.44 11.06
N GLY A 35 -3.48 -18.18 11.91
CA GLY A 35 -3.64 -16.93 12.64
C GLY A 35 -4.23 -15.79 11.82
N SER A 36 -4.19 -14.59 12.39
CA SER A 36 -4.75 -13.38 11.78
C SER A 36 -3.80 -12.77 10.75
N GLY A 37 -4.34 -12.22 9.67
CA GLY A 37 -3.53 -11.61 8.61
C GLY A 37 -4.19 -10.42 7.92
N ILE A 38 -3.36 -9.67 7.21
CA ILE A 38 -3.79 -8.56 6.37
C ILE A 38 -3.33 -8.82 4.92
N ILE A 39 -4.22 -8.57 3.96
CA ILE A 39 -3.91 -8.62 2.53
C ILE A 39 -4.05 -7.20 1.98
N TYR A 40 -2.96 -6.62 1.51
CA TYR A 40 -2.94 -5.29 0.92
C TYR A 40 -3.13 -5.33 -0.60
N CYS A 41 -4.03 -4.46 -1.09
CA CYS A 41 -4.27 -4.25 -2.52
C CYS A 41 -4.14 -2.77 -2.86
N ALA A 42 -3.74 -2.48 -4.11
CA ALA A 42 -3.57 -1.12 -4.59
C ALA A 42 -4.89 -0.36 -4.77
N THR A 43 -6.00 -1.05 -5.11
CA THR A 43 -7.27 -0.41 -5.46
C THR A 43 -8.45 -0.96 -4.65
N ARG A 44 -9.47 -0.12 -4.43
CA ARG A 44 -10.73 -0.53 -3.79
C ARG A 44 -11.41 -1.67 -4.55
N LYS A 45 -11.44 -1.57 -5.88
CA LYS A 45 -12.03 -2.58 -6.76
C LYS A 45 -11.37 -3.95 -6.53
N LYS A 46 -10.03 -4.01 -6.46
CA LYS A 46 -9.32 -5.27 -6.21
C LYS A 46 -9.60 -5.84 -4.82
N VAL A 47 -9.69 -4.98 -3.81
CA VAL A 47 -10.09 -5.37 -2.45
C VAL A 47 -11.46 -6.04 -2.44
N GLU A 48 -12.47 -5.44 -3.10
CA GLU A 48 -13.82 -5.97 -3.18
C GLU A 48 -13.88 -7.27 -4.02
N GLU A 49 -13.16 -7.35 -5.14
CA GLU A 49 -13.04 -8.56 -5.96
C GLU A 49 -12.49 -9.75 -5.16
N LEU A 50 -11.39 -9.56 -4.47
CA LEU A 50 -10.80 -10.63 -3.65
C LEU A 50 -11.71 -11.02 -2.48
N TYR A 51 -12.37 -10.05 -1.85
CA TYR A 51 -13.36 -10.35 -0.82
C TYR A 51 -14.50 -11.22 -1.38
N GLN A 52 -15.07 -10.90 -2.55
CA GLN A 52 -16.12 -11.72 -3.15
C GLN A 52 -15.65 -13.15 -3.46
N THR A 53 -14.38 -13.31 -3.86
CA THR A 53 -13.79 -14.63 -4.14
C THR A 53 -13.66 -15.48 -2.88
N PHE A 54 -13.28 -14.89 -1.74
CA PHE A 54 -12.88 -15.65 -0.55
C PHE A 54 -13.88 -15.62 0.63
N LYS A 55 -14.90 -14.77 0.61
CA LYS A 55 -15.83 -14.52 1.73
C LYS A 55 -16.54 -15.75 2.29
N HIS A 56 -16.67 -16.82 1.50
CA HIS A 56 -17.36 -18.05 1.92
C HIS A 56 -16.44 -19.10 2.53
N GLN A 57 -15.13 -18.90 2.46
CA GLN A 57 -14.14 -19.89 2.88
C GLN A 57 -13.56 -19.61 4.27
N HIS A 58 -13.54 -18.36 4.68
CA HIS A 58 -12.88 -17.91 5.92
C HIS A 58 -13.62 -16.71 6.53
N ALA A 59 -13.35 -16.40 7.80
CA ALA A 59 -13.78 -15.17 8.46
C ALA A 59 -12.98 -13.97 7.91
N ILE A 60 -13.40 -13.47 6.75
CA ILE A 60 -12.74 -12.40 5.99
C ILE A 60 -13.65 -11.18 5.91
N ALA A 61 -13.07 -9.99 6.00
CA ALA A 61 -13.72 -8.74 5.66
C ALA A 61 -12.83 -7.89 4.75
N TYR A 62 -13.41 -6.81 4.21
CA TYR A 62 -12.68 -5.85 3.39
C TYR A 62 -12.70 -4.46 4.00
N TYR A 63 -11.63 -3.67 3.73
CA TYR A 63 -11.48 -2.33 4.30
C TYR A 63 -10.83 -1.36 3.30
N HIS A 64 -11.50 -0.24 3.04
CA HIS A 64 -10.94 0.84 2.22
C HIS A 64 -11.57 2.20 2.54
N GLY A 65 -11.00 3.27 2.05
CA GLY A 65 -11.46 4.64 2.32
C GLY A 65 -12.83 5.01 1.75
N GLY A 66 -13.49 4.13 0.99
CA GLY A 66 -14.86 4.30 0.51
C GLY A 66 -15.94 3.89 1.53
N LEU A 67 -15.57 3.14 2.56
CA LEU A 67 -16.47 2.75 3.65
C LEU A 67 -16.79 3.96 4.56
N SER A 68 -17.99 3.97 5.12
CA SER A 68 -18.38 4.95 6.13
C SER A 68 -17.50 4.85 7.38
N GLY A 69 -17.47 5.92 8.17
CA GLY A 69 -16.72 5.93 9.43
C GLY A 69 -17.22 4.89 10.45
N GLN A 70 -18.53 4.56 10.40
CA GLN A 70 -19.14 3.55 11.28
C GLN A 70 -18.72 2.13 10.86
N GLU A 71 -18.81 1.80 9.57
CA GLU A 71 -18.36 0.51 9.04
C GLU A 71 -16.88 0.27 9.33
N ARG A 72 -16.04 1.27 9.10
CA ARG A 72 -14.60 1.17 9.39
C ARG A 72 -14.34 0.87 10.86
N ARG A 73 -15.02 1.53 11.79
CA ARG A 73 -14.86 1.28 13.23
C ARG A 73 -15.32 -0.13 13.62
N MET A 74 -16.46 -0.57 13.09
CA MET A 74 -17.00 -1.91 13.35
C MET A 74 -16.02 -3.00 12.90
N LEU A 75 -15.53 -2.91 11.65
CA LEU A 75 -14.57 -3.87 11.09
C LEU A 75 -13.23 -3.89 11.86
N GLN A 76 -12.77 -2.72 12.31
CA GLN A 76 -11.58 -2.64 13.15
C GLN A 76 -11.78 -3.35 14.49
N GLN A 77 -12.93 -3.16 15.15
CA GLN A 77 -13.25 -3.83 16.40
C GLN A 77 -13.33 -5.34 16.23
N GLN A 78 -14.02 -5.83 15.20
CA GLN A 78 -14.10 -7.25 14.89
C GLN A 78 -12.72 -7.88 14.60
N PHE A 79 -11.87 -7.17 13.86
CA PHE A 79 -10.51 -7.65 13.60
C PHE A 79 -9.63 -7.65 14.85
N LEU A 80 -9.78 -6.67 15.74
CA LEU A 80 -9.08 -6.62 17.03
C LEU A 80 -9.54 -7.73 17.98
N ALA A 81 -10.83 -8.07 17.96
CA ALA A 81 -11.44 -9.12 18.79
C ALA A 81 -11.19 -10.55 18.26
N ASP A 82 -10.47 -10.73 17.16
CA ASP A 82 -10.31 -12.01 16.47
C ASP A 82 -11.59 -12.63 15.86
N ASP A 83 -12.69 -11.85 15.77
CA ASP A 83 -13.90 -12.26 15.06
C ASP A 83 -13.65 -12.38 13.53
N LEU A 84 -12.69 -11.62 13.04
CA LEU A 84 -12.21 -11.68 11.67
C LEU A 84 -10.76 -12.20 11.65
N ARG A 85 -10.54 -13.24 10.85
CA ARG A 85 -9.20 -13.82 10.67
C ARG A 85 -8.37 -12.99 9.68
N ILE A 86 -8.95 -12.57 8.57
CA ILE A 86 -8.25 -11.89 7.48
C ILE A 86 -8.96 -10.58 7.13
N LEU A 87 -8.17 -9.53 6.97
CA LEU A 87 -8.65 -8.26 6.46
C LEU A 87 -7.99 -7.95 5.12
N ILE A 88 -8.80 -7.85 4.06
CA ILE A 88 -8.35 -7.42 2.73
C ILE A 88 -8.50 -5.90 2.66
N ALA A 89 -7.42 -5.16 2.43
CA ALA A 89 -7.46 -3.71 2.59
C ALA A 89 -6.62 -2.96 1.56
N THR A 90 -6.96 -1.69 1.35
CA THR A 90 -6.02 -0.72 0.78
C THR A 90 -5.14 -0.15 1.89
N ASN A 91 -4.12 0.63 1.53
CA ASN A 91 -3.26 1.38 2.46
C ASN A 91 -4.04 2.33 3.41
N ALA A 92 -5.34 2.55 3.17
CA ALA A 92 -6.22 3.27 4.11
C ALA A 92 -6.39 2.55 5.46
N PHE A 93 -6.14 1.23 5.51
CA PHE A 93 -6.10 0.46 6.74
C PHE A 93 -4.71 0.51 7.36
N GLY A 94 -4.64 0.99 8.58
CA GLY A 94 -3.37 0.91 9.28
C GLY A 94 -3.10 2.01 10.28
N MET A 95 -3.50 3.25 10.06
CA MET A 95 -3.31 4.30 11.07
C MET A 95 -4.17 4.00 12.31
N GLY A 96 -3.52 3.84 13.47
CA GLY A 96 -4.19 3.62 14.75
C GLY A 96 -4.61 2.17 15.05
N ILE A 97 -4.22 1.19 14.24
CA ILE A 97 -4.47 -0.24 14.52
C ILE A 97 -3.31 -0.81 15.34
N ASN A 98 -3.60 -1.23 16.55
CA ASN A 98 -2.65 -1.91 17.43
C ASN A 98 -3.12 -3.33 17.75
N LYS A 99 -3.08 -4.22 16.74
CA LYS A 99 -3.24 -5.66 16.90
C LYS A 99 -1.88 -6.32 16.92
N GLU A 100 -1.54 -6.99 18.00
CA GLU A 100 -0.20 -7.50 18.25
C GLU A 100 0.04 -8.87 17.57
N ASN A 101 -1.01 -9.69 17.48
CA ASN A 101 -0.95 -11.08 17.03
C ASN A 101 -1.21 -11.28 15.52
N ILE A 102 -0.87 -10.31 14.67
CA ILE A 102 -0.94 -10.49 13.21
C ILE A 102 0.19 -11.42 12.79
N ARG A 103 -0.15 -12.58 12.20
CA ARG A 103 0.82 -13.61 11.81
C ARG A 103 1.34 -13.44 10.40
N PHE A 104 0.58 -12.80 9.51
CA PHE A 104 1.05 -12.56 8.15
C PHE A 104 0.52 -11.24 7.58
N VAL A 105 1.34 -10.63 6.74
CA VAL A 105 0.97 -9.51 5.86
C VAL A 105 1.31 -9.91 4.44
N ILE A 106 0.29 -9.95 3.59
CA ILE A 106 0.43 -10.28 2.17
C ILE A 106 0.20 -9.01 1.35
N HIS A 107 1.11 -8.66 0.48
CA HIS A 107 0.91 -7.67 -0.56
C HIS A 107 0.49 -8.39 -1.84
N TYR A 108 -0.79 -8.26 -2.21
CA TYR A 108 -1.32 -8.80 -3.46
C TYR A 108 -0.88 -7.96 -4.65
N ASP A 109 -0.83 -6.65 -4.49
CA ASP A 109 -0.30 -5.72 -5.48
C ASP A 109 1.03 -5.12 -4.99
N LEU A 110 1.88 -4.73 -5.94
CA LEU A 110 3.18 -4.13 -5.68
C LEU A 110 3.01 -2.82 -4.88
N PRO A 111 3.67 -2.67 -3.71
CA PRO A 111 3.74 -1.39 -3.02
C PRO A 111 4.50 -0.34 -3.84
N ASP A 112 4.20 0.94 -3.64
CA ASP A 112 4.81 2.04 -4.38
C ASP A 112 6.23 2.40 -3.89
N SER A 113 6.63 1.88 -2.72
CA SER A 113 7.96 2.11 -2.16
C SER A 113 8.35 1.07 -1.11
N PRO A 114 9.68 0.85 -0.88
CA PRO A 114 10.17 0.02 0.22
C PRO A 114 9.72 0.52 1.59
N GLU A 115 9.63 1.84 1.77
CA GLU A 115 9.24 2.47 3.03
C GLU A 115 7.77 2.14 3.37
N ASN A 116 6.86 2.23 2.39
CA ASN A 116 5.45 1.87 2.56
C ASN A 116 5.32 0.36 2.80
N TYR A 117 6.07 -0.45 2.06
CA TYR A 117 6.13 -1.90 2.28
C TYR A 117 6.54 -2.24 3.71
N LEU A 118 7.65 -1.68 4.21
CA LEU A 118 8.11 -1.89 5.58
C LEU A 118 7.12 -1.41 6.64
N GLN A 119 6.47 -0.26 6.40
CA GLN A 119 5.46 0.26 7.32
C GLN A 119 4.25 -0.68 7.45
N GLU A 120 3.82 -1.27 6.34
CA GLU A 120 2.70 -2.20 6.30
C GLU A 120 3.07 -3.56 6.87
N VAL A 121 4.23 -4.10 6.51
CA VAL A 121 4.82 -5.33 7.08
C VAL A 121 5.06 -5.20 8.58
N GLY A 122 5.48 -4.03 9.06
CA GLY A 122 5.72 -3.75 10.48
C GLY A 122 4.49 -3.92 11.40
N ARG A 123 3.33 -4.24 10.83
CA ARG A 123 2.12 -4.62 11.59
C ARG A 123 2.14 -6.06 12.03
N ALA A 124 2.89 -6.93 11.34
CA ALA A 124 3.02 -8.33 11.70
C ALA A 124 3.86 -8.52 12.97
N GLY A 125 3.49 -9.48 13.79
CA GLY A 125 4.28 -9.99 14.91
C GLY A 125 4.72 -8.93 15.93
N ARG A 126 3.89 -7.97 16.28
CA ARG A 126 4.23 -6.95 17.30
C ARG A 126 4.43 -7.54 18.69
N ASP A 127 3.89 -8.72 18.91
CA ASP A 127 4.09 -9.54 20.11
C ASP A 127 5.44 -10.29 20.12
N GLY A 128 6.29 -10.09 19.11
CA GLY A 128 7.57 -10.76 18.96
C GLY A 128 7.50 -12.19 18.43
N GLN A 129 6.30 -12.73 18.20
CA GLN A 129 6.14 -14.09 17.68
C GLN A 129 6.45 -14.17 16.17
N PRO A 130 6.87 -15.36 15.68
CA PRO A 130 7.16 -15.55 14.26
C PRO A 130 6.00 -15.11 13.36
N SER A 131 6.33 -14.36 12.31
CA SER A 131 5.35 -13.81 11.38
C SER A 131 5.93 -13.71 9.98
N GLN A 132 5.08 -13.56 8.97
CA GLN A 132 5.48 -13.60 7.58
C GLN A 132 5.06 -12.32 6.85
N ALA A 133 5.99 -11.78 6.06
CA ALA A 133 5.76 -10.74 5.08
C ALA A 133 5.87 -11.34 3.69
N ILE A 134 4.80 -11.31 2.94
CA ILE A 134 4.70 -11.99 1.65
C ILE A 134 4.34 -10.95 0.58
N LEU A 135 5.13 -10.89 -0.49
CA LEU A 135 4.83 -10.11 -1.68
C LEU A 135 4.51 -11.06 -2.83
N LEU A 136 3.33 -10.92 -3.40
CA LEU A 136 2.94 -11.55 -4.65
C LEU A 136 3.25 -10.61 -5.79
N TYR A 137 3.94 -11.08 -6.80
CA TYR A 137 4.29 -10.27 -7.98
C TYR A 137 4.01 -11.04 -9.25
N GLU A 138 3.36 -10.38 -10.17
CA GLU A 138 3.17 -10.83 -11.53
C GLU A 138 3.64 -9.74 -12.49
N ALA A 139 4.28 -10.13 -13.59
CA ALA A 139 4.81 -9.17 -14.55
C ALA A 139 3.69 -8.24 -15.04
N GLY A 140 3.89 -6.93 -14.91
CA GLY A 140 2.89 -5.92 -15.22
C GLY A 140 2.26 -5.25 -13.99
N ASP A 141 2.50 -5.74 -12.78
CA ASP A 141 2.00 -5.10 -11.55
C ASP A 141 2.50 -3.65 -11.40
N GLU A 142 3.65 -3.33 -11.96
CA GLU A 142 4.20 -1.98 -11.99
C GLU A 142 3.37 -1.00 -12.83
N TYR A 143 2.55 -1.47 -13.76
CA TYR A 143 1.76 -0.59 -14.64
C TYR A 143 0.77 0.29 -13.88
N ILE A 144 0.23 -0.16 -12.75
CA ILE A 144 -0.66 0.69 -11.93
C ILE A 144 0.07 1.95 -11.44
N HIS A 145 1.34 1.84 -11.07
CA HIS A 145 2.15 2.97 -10.61
C HIS A 145 2.51 3.90 -11.76
N HIS A 146 2.85 3.35 -12.93
CA HIS A 146 3.08 4.13 -14.14
C HIS A 146 1.82 4.90 -14.56
N PHE A 147 0.67 4.25 -14.59
CA PHE A 147 -0.62 4.87 -14.91
C PHE A 147 -0.96 6.03 -13.98
N LEU A 148 -0.81 5.85 -12.66
CA LEU A 148 -1.06 6.91 -11.68
C LEU A 148 -0.08 8.08 -11.83
N GLN A 149 1.17 7.80 -12.19
CA GLN A 149 2.16 8.82 -12.47
C GLN A 149 1.84 9.60 -13.74
N GLU A 150 1.44 8.91 -14.82
CA GLU A 150 1.02 9.55 -16.08
C GLU A 150 -0.18 10.46 -15.89
N GLN A 151 -1.20 10.03 -15.14
CA GLN A 151 -2.33 10.91 -14.78
C GLN A 151 -1.87 12.18 -14.08
N THR A 152 -0.96 12.06 -13.12
CA THR A 152 -0.39 13.21 -12.41
C THR A 152 0.38 14.12 -13.37
N ASP A 153 1.18 13.57 -14.27
CA ASP A 153 1.95 14.32 -15.26
C ASP A 153 1.04 15.01 -16.29
N GLN A 154 -0.10 14.40 -16.67
CA GLN A 154 -1.11 15.04 -17.51
C GLN A 154 -1.77 16.22 -16.79
N SER A 155 -2.22 16.06 -15.54
CA SER A 155 -2.78 17.14 -14.75
C SER A 155 -1.79 18.29 -14.52
N LYS A 156 -0.48 17.97 -14.38
CA LYS A 156 0.58 19.01 -14.34
C LYS A 156 0.63 19.85 -15.60
N LYS A 157 0.63 19.20 -16.78
CA LYS A 157 0.65 19.90 -18.07
C LYS A 157 -0.58 20.80 -18.24
N LEU A 158 -1.76 20.29 -17.87
CA LEU A 158 -3.00 21.07 -17.91
C LEU A 158 -2.95 22.26 -16.96
N PHE A 159 -2.40 22.09 -15.76
CA PHE A 159 -2.21 23.16 -14.80
C PHE A 159 -1.24 24.25 -15.31
N GLU A 160 -0.12 23.86 -15.95
CA GLU A 160 0.82 24.80 -16.59
C GLU A 160 0.15 25.59 -17.71
N ILE A 161 -0.69 24.96 -18.55
CA ILE A 161 -1.45 25.62 -19.59
C ILE A 161 -2.44 26.62 -18.98
N LYS A 162 -3.18 26.23 -17.93
CA LYS A 162 -4.11 27.09 -17.23
C LYS A 162 -3.43 28.34 -16.65
N GLN A 163 -2.21 28.22 -16.12
CA GLN A 163 -1.44 29.36 -15.62
C GLN A 163 -1.04 30.36 -16.72
N ARG A 164 -0.92 29.90 -17.97
CA ARG A 164 -0.57 30.74 -19.13
C ARG A 164 -1.79 31.33 -19.84
N MET A 165 -2.95 30.66 -19.73
CA MET A 165 -4.18 30.98 -20.45
C MET A 165 -5.32 31.06 -19.44
N THR A 166 -5.56 32.26 -18.88
CA THR A 166 -6.51 32.50 -17.78
C THR A 166 -7.97 32.17 -18.10
N ASP A 167 -8.34 32.16 -19.37
CA ASP A 167 -9.73 31.95 -19.81
C ASP A 167 -10.10 30.45 -19.96
N LEU A 168 -9.15 29.52 -19.76
CA LEU A 168 -9.40 28.11 -19.86
C LEU A 168 -9.87 27.53 -18.51
N VAL A 169 -11.02 26.89 -18.53
CA VAL A 169 -11.58 26.17 -17.40
C VAL A 169 -11.35 24.66 -17.60
N PHE A 170 -10.61 24.02 -16.67
CA PHE A 170 -10.45 22.58 -16.67
C PHE A 170 -11.17 21.97 -15.45
N GLU A 171 -11.95 20.92 -15.69
CA GLU A 171 -12.60 20.15 -14.63
C GLU A 171 -11.76 18.95 -14.16
N ASP A 172 -10.48 19.16 -13.91
CA ASP A 172 -9.58 18.16 -13.37
C ASP A 172 -9.62 18.19 -11.83
N PRO A 173 -9.98 17.05 -11.16
CA PRO A 173 -10.09 16.99 -9.70
C PRO A 173 -8.75 17.26 -8.97
N LEU A 174 -7.61 16.89 -9.60
CA LEU A 174 -6.29 17.15 -9.02
C LEU A 174 -5.96 18.63 -9.08
N ILE A 175 -6.24 19.29 -10.19
CA ILE A 175 -6.04 20.75 -10.34
C ILE A 175 -6.87 21.51 -9.31
N LYS A 176 -8.16 21.19 -9.18
CA LYS A 176 -9.03 21.82 -8.16
C LYS A 176 -8.44 21.70 -6.75
N LYS A 177 -7.94 20.50 -6.42
CA LYS A 177 -7.30 20.23 -5.13
C LYS A 177 -6.01 21.01 -4.94
N TRP A 178 -5.17 21.09 -5.97
CA TRP A 178 -3.93 21.86 -5.92
C TRP A 178 -4.17 23.35 -5.72
N GLU A 179 -5.14 23.96 -6.41
CA GLU A 179 -5.53 25.35 -6.24
C GLU A 179 -6.04 25.65 -4.82
N GLN A 180 -6.76 24.70 -4.23
CA GLN A 180 -7.25 24.83 -2.86
C GLN A 180 -6.11 24.83 -1.82
N PHE A 181 -5.10 23.98 -1.99
CA PHE A 181 -4.03 23.81 -1.01
C PHE A 181 -2.82 24.70 -1.25
N PHE A 182 -2.64 25.21 -2.47
CA PHE A 182 -1.53 26.08 -2.86
C PHE A 182 -2.01 27.36 -3.57
N PRO A 183 -2.85 28.16 -2.93
CA PRO A 183 -3.33 29.41 -3.54
C PRO A 183 -2.12 30.33 -3.77
N ASN A 184 -1.95 30.80 -5.02
CA ASN A 184 -0.87 31.71 -5.42
C ASN A 184 0.58 31.16 -5.30
N GLU A 185 0.78 29.84 -5.08
CA GLU A 185 2.10 29.22 -4.97
C GLU A 185 2.39 28.23 -6.13
N SER A 186 1.96 28.55 -7.34
CA SER A 186 2.01 27.65 -8.50
C SER A 186 3.42 27.13 -8.81
N SER A 187 4.45 27.99 -8.75
CA SER A 187 5.84 27.60 -9.00
C SER A 187 6.33 26.58 -7.98
N ARG A 188 6.10 26.86 -6.69
CA ARG A 188 6.46 25.96 -5.59
C ARG A 188 5.75 24.59 -5.71
N LEU A 189 4.47 24.61 -6.08
CA LEU A 189 3.70 23.41 -6.32
C LEU A 189 4.32 22.56 -7.45
N MET A 190 4.68 23.19 -8.57
CA MET A 190 5.27 22.50 -9.71
C MET A 190 6.61 21.87 -9.39
N ASP A 191 7.44 22.53 -8.60
CA ASP A 191 8.70 21.98 -8.10
C ASP A 191 8.47 20.77 -7.20
N LEU A 192 7.55 20.88 -6.25
CA LEU A 192 7.18 19.77 -5.35
C LEU A 192 6.66 18.55 -6.13
N LEU A 193 5.77 18.75 -7.10
CA LEU A 193 5.23 17.68 -7.93
C LEU A 193 6.32 17.01 -8.78
N SER A 194 7.26 17.80 -9.29
CA SER A 194 8.38 17.29 -10.07
C SER A 194 9.36 16.46 -9.24
N GLN A 195 9.71 16.93 -8.06
CA GLN A 195 10.53 16.20 -7.09
C GLN A 195 9.83 14.89 -6.66
N ARG A 196 8.55 14.97 -6.32
CA ARG A 196 7.76 13.80 -5.92
C ARG A 196 7.69 12.75 -7.04
N GLY A 197 7.51 13.16 -8.29
CA GLY A 197 7.49 12.26 -9.44
C GLY A 197 8.82 11.53 -9.62
N LYS A 198 9.95 12.23 -9.49
CA LYS A 198 11.29 11.62 -9.53
C LYS A 198 11.48 10.61 -8.39
N THR A 199 11.13 11.01 -7.18
CA THR A 199 11.22 10.15 -5.99
C THR A 199 10.41 8.88 -6.16
N LYS A 200 9.15 8.97 -6.62
CA LYS A 200 8.30 7.80 -6.87
C LYS A 200 8.88 6.84 -7.89
N LYS A 201 9.48 7.33 -8.98
CA LYS A 201 10.16 6.48 -9.97
C LYS A 201 11.33 5.70 -9.35
N ILE A 202 12.15 6.38 -8.54
CA ILE A 202 13.27 5.75 -7.83
C ILE A 202 12.76 4.69 -6.84
N GLN A 203 11.72 5.00 -6.09
CA GLN A 203 11.12 4.08 -5.11
C GLN A 203 10.52 2.85 -5.76
N LEU A 204 9.79 3.02 -6.87
CA LEU A 204 9.28 1.90 -7.66
C LEU A 204 10.41 1.01 -8.18
N GLN A 205 11.49 1.61 -8.72
CA GLN A 205 12.65 0.85 -9.17
C GLN A 205 13.26 0.03 -8.02
N LYS A 206 13.41 0.61 -6.83
CA LYS A 206 13.88 -0.12 -5.64
C LYS A 206 12.99 -1.31 -5.29
N MET A 207 11.66 -1.19 -5.45
CA MET A 207 10.75 -2.32 -5.24
C MET A 207 10.97 -3.42 -6.29
N LEU A 208 11.20 -3.08 -7.55
CA LEU A 208 11.52 -4.05 -8.60
C LEU A 208 12.87 -4.74 -8.35
N ASP A 209 13.86 -3.98 -7.89
CA ASP A 209 15.16 -4.52 -7.48
C ASP A 209 15.01 -5.48 -6.28
N TYR A 210 14.15 -5.14 -5.31
CA TYR A 210 13.80 -6.01 -4.19
C TYR A 210 13.16 -7.34 -4.65
N ILE A 211 12.30 -7.30 -5.66
CA ILE A 211 11.67 -8.52 -6.20
C ILE A 211 12.71 -9.42 -6.86
N SER A 212 13.64 -8.84 -7.60
CA SER A 212 14.64 -9.55 -8.39
C SER A 212 15.89 -9.95 -7.60
N THR A 213 16.09 -9.43 -6.38
CA THR A 213 17.31 -9.70 -5.60
C THR A 213 17.46 -11.18 -5.28
N LYS A 214 18.72 -11.66 -5.36
CA LYS A 214 19.15 -12.98 -4.89
C LYS A 214 19.75 -12.93 -3.48
N GLU A 215 19.92 -11.74 -2.94
CA GLU A 215 20.48 -11.51 -1.61
C GLU A 215 19.42 -11.66 -0.52
N CYS A 216 19.85 -11.56 0.73
CA CYS A 216 18.95 -11.57 1.87
C CYS A 216 17.93 -10.43 1.76
N ARG A 217 16.64 -10.74 1.60
CA ARG A 217 15.56 -9.75 1.45
C ARG A 217 15.47 -8.78 2.60
N ARG A 218 15.76 -9.23 3.81
CA ARG A 218 15.84 -8.36 5.00
C ARG A 218 16.97 -7.34 4.85
N ALA A 219 18.19 -7.79 4.50
CA ALA A 219 19.33 -6.90 4.34
C ALA A 219 19.16 -5.89 3.20
N PHE A 220 18.35 -6.21 2.20
CA PHE A 220 18.02 -5.27 1.13
C PHE A 220 17.12 -4.11 1.62
N LEU A 221 16.24 -4.37 2.59
CA LEU A 221 15.26 -3.41 3.07
C LEU A 221 15.75 -2.54 4.24
N ILE A 222 16.76 -2.99 4.97
CA ILE A 222 17.31 -2.35 6.17
C ILE A 222 18.70 -1.79 5.89
#